data_49ba3a8c9c4e77e0fb1dac6eae376f34
#
_entry.id   49ba3a8c9c4e77e0fb1dac6eae376f34
#
_cell.length_a   1.000
_cell.length_b   1.000
_cell.length_c   1.000
_cell.angle_alpha   90.00
_cell.angle_beta   90.00
_cell.angle_gamma   90.00
#
_symmetry.space_group_name_H-M   'P 1'
#
loop_
_entity.id
_entity.type
_entity.pdbx_description
1 polymer ?
#
loop_
_entity_poly.entity_id
_entity_poly.type
_entity_poly.pdbx_seq_one_letter_code
_entity_poly.pdbx_strand_id
1 'polypeptide(L)'
;MQTQVGIIGAGPAGLLLSHVLHLHGIESVVLEKHSKDYIESRVRAGVLEQASVTLLSEVGLGERLQREGMQHHGFEIRFGSRSHRINFDELTDGKGITVYGQQEVVKDIIAARLTAGGQISFEVDKVSIHDQLSEQPFIEYLLAGENHKLNCDFIIGCDGFHGISRKTIPKNVIS
;
A
#
# COMPACT_ATOMS: atom_id res chain seq x y z
N MET A 1 -8.45 -9.43 -19.80
CA MET A 1 -8.01 -10.03 -18.53
C MET A 1 -9.16 -9.97 -17.54
N GLN A 2 -9.23 -10.91 -16.56
CA GLN A 2 -10.26 -10.91 -15.50
C GLN A 2 -9.60 -11.19 -14.15
N THR A 3 -10.10 -10.59 -13.08
CA THR A 3 -9.68 -10.82 -11.69
C THR A 3 -10.85 -10.55 -10.74
N GLN A 4 -10.79 -11.03 -9.51
CA GLN A 4 -11.77 -10.65 -8.49
C GLN A 4 -11.56 -9.20 -8.05
N VAL A 5 -10.32 -8.77 -7.81
CA VAL A 5 -10.04 -7.42 -7.32
C VAL A 5 -9.00 -6.71 -8.19
N GLY A 6 -9.40 -5.60 -8.81
CA GLY A 6 -8.47 -4.66 -9.47
C GLY A 6 -8.02 -3.58 -8.49
N ILE A 7 -6.72 -3.45 -8.28
CA ILE A 7 -6.13 -2.48 -7.34
C ILE A 7 -5.34 -1.44 -8.12
N ILE A 8 -5.66 -0.16 -7.94
CA ILE A 8 -4.97 0.95 -8.59
C ILE A 8 -4.00 1.58 -7.58
N GLY A 9 -2.71 1.46 -7.85
CA GLY A 9 -1.60 1.96 -7.04
C GLY A 9 -0.87 0.87 -6.26
N ALA A 10 0.46 0.75 -6.49
CA ALA A 10 1.36 -0.13 -5.76
C ALA A 10 2.13 0.60 -4.63
N GLY A 11 1.44 1.50 -3.94
CA GLY A 11 1.91 2.02 -2.66
C GLY A 11 1.74 0.95 -1.55
N PRO A 12 2.20 1.24 -0.32
CA PRO A 12 2.11 0.26 0.78
C PRO A 12 0.69 -0.26 1.01
N ALA A 13 -0.34 0.59 0.86
CA ALA A 13 -1.73 0.19 1.05
C ALA A 13 -2.20 -0.82 -0.01
N GLY A 14 -1.97 -0.53 -1.31
CA GLY A 14 -2.40 -1.42 -2.39
C GLY A 14 -1.65 -2.75 -2.42
N LEU A 15 -0.35 -2.70 -2.16
CA LEU A 15 0.48 -3.90 -2.09
C LEU A 15 0.11 -4.79 -0.89
N LEU A 16 -0.06 -4.20 0.30
CA LEU A 16 -0.46 -4.94 1.49
C LEU A 16 -1.85 -5.55 1.32
N LEU A 17 -2.79 -4.79 0.76
CA LEU A 17 -4.13 -5.32 0.44
C LEU A 17 -4.03 -6.51 -0.51
N SER A 18 -3.26 -6.40 -1.62
CA SER A 18 -3.05 -7.52 -2.55
C SER A 18 -2.46 -8.75 -1.86
N HIS A 19 -1.55 -8.53 -0.90
CA HIS A 19 -0.95 -9.63 -0.15
C HIS A 19 -1.96 -10.30 0.81
N VAL A 20 -2.73 -9.51 1.55
CA VAL A 20 -3.79 -10.03 2.43
C VAL A 20 -4.85 -10.80 1.63
N LEU A 21 -5.31 -10.25 0.50
CA LEU A 21 -6.26 -10.94 -0.39
C LEU A 21 -5.72 -12.29 -0.83
N HIS A 22 -4.46 -12.35 -1.25
CA HIS A 22 -3.81 -13.60 -1.64
C HIS A 22 -3.81 -14.65 -0.52
N LEU A 23 -3.49 -14.26 0.71
CA LEU A 23 -3.52 -15.18 1.87
C LEU A 23 -4.91 -15.76 2.12
N HIS A 24 -5.96 -15.05 1.67
CA HIS A 24 -7.36 -15.52 1.73
C HIS A 24 -7.86 -16.18 0.44
N GLY A 25 -6.97 -16.48 -0.52
CA GLY A 25 -7.34 -17.14 -1.77
C GLY A 25 -8.11 -16.24 -2.75
N ILE A 26 -8.06 -14.92 -2.58
CA ILE A 26 -8.71 -13.93 -3.45
C ILE A 26 -7.70 -13.40 -4.46
N GLU A 27 -8.03 -13.54 -5.75
CA GLU A 27 -7.18 -13.07 -6.84
C GLU A 27 -7.24 -11.54 -6.97
N SER A 28 -6.08 -10.93 -7.14
CA SER A 28 -5.97 -9.49 -7.38
C SER A 28 -4.88 -9.15 -8.40
N VAL A 29 -5.13 -8.08 -9.16
CA VAL A 29 -4.16 -7.46 -10.06
C VAL A 29 -3.90 -6.04 -9.59
N VAL A 30 -2.62 -5.70 -9.39
CA VAL A 30 -2.20 -4.35 -9.02
C VAL A 30 -1.69 -3.61 -10.26
N LEU A 31 -2.20 -2.41 -10.50
CA LEU A 31 -1.81 -1.51 -11.59
C LEU A 31 -1.06 -0.31 -11.02
N GLU A 32 0.18 -0.10 -11.44
CA GLU A 32 1.04 0.99 -10.96
C GLU A 32 1.61 1.79 -12.14
N LYS A 33 1.51 3.10 -12.06
CA LYS A 33 1.98 3.99 -13.13
C LYS A 33 3.50 4.16 -13.20
N HIS A 34 4.19 3.93 -12.09
CA HIS A 34 5.65 4.05 -12.02
C HIS A 34 6.33 2.70 -12.24
N SER A 35 7.62 2.74 -12.54
CA SER A 35 8.44 1.54 -12.60
C SER A 35 8.62 0.92 -11.20
N LYS A 36 8.94 -0.37 -11.17
CA LYS A 36 9.28 -1.08 -9.94
C LYS A 36 10.43 -0.39 -9.20
N ASP A 37 11.51 -0.07 -9.92
CA ASP A 37 12.70 0.56 -9.34
C ASP A 37 12.38 1.93 -8.72
N TYR A 38 11.51 2.72 -9.36
CA TYR A 38 11.07 3.99 -8.79
C TYR A 38 10.36 3.81 -7.45
N ILE A 39 9.44 2.84 -7.35
CA ILE A 39 8.68 2.60 -6.11
C ILE A 39 9.60 2.08 -5.01
N GLU A 40 10.48 1.14 -5.33
CA GLU A 40 11.42 0.54 -4.39
C GLU A 40 12.50 1.52 -3.90
N SER A 41 12.82 2.54 -4.70
CA SER A 41 13.81 3.58 -4.33
C SER A 41 13.20 4.81 -3.69
N ARG A 42 11.87 4.96 -3.69
CA ARG A 42 11.19 6.16 -3.23
C ARG A 42 11.19 6.26 -1.71
N VAL A 43 12.14 7.00 -1.17
CA VAL A 43 12.23 7.26 0.28
C VAL A 43 11.02 8.08 0.74
N ARG A 44 10.34 7.58 1.77
CA ARG A 44 9.24 8.22 2.49
C ARG A 44 9.47 8.06 3.99
N ALA A 45 8.69 8.79 4.80
CA ALA A 45 8.69 8.59 6.25
C ALA A 45 8.50 7.10 6.58
N GLY A 46 9.34 6.60 7.46
CA GLY A 46 9.40 5.19 7.82
C GLY A 46 9.15 5.00 9.31
N VAL A 47 8.05 5.57 9.83
CA VAL A 47 7.62 5.32 11.21
C VAL A 47 6.38 4.46 11.18
N LEU A 48 6.46 3.29 11.76
CA LEU A 48 5.36 2.33 11.89
C LEU A 48 4.85 2.31 13.32
N GLU A 49 3.53 2.42 13.45
CA GLU A 49 2.84 2.18 14.71
C GLU A 49 2.80 0.68 15.01
N GLN A 50 2.63 0.31 16.28
CA GLN A 50 2.62 -1.09 16.70
C GLN A 50 1.58 -1.93 15.96
N ALA A 51 0.40 -1.39 15.65
CA ALA A 51 -0.62 -2.09 14.88
C ALA A 51 -0.14 -2.48 13.47
N SER A 52 0.61 -1.60 12.80
CA SER A 52 1.20 -1.89 11.48
C SER A 52 2.29 -2.96 11.55
N VAL A 53 3.14 -2.91 12.60
CA VAL A 53 4.18 -3.92 12.84
C VAL A 53 3.55 -5.29 13.12
N THR A 54 2.51 -5.33 13.93
CA THR A 54 1.76 -6.54 14.24
C THR A 54 1.14 -7.13 12.98
N LEU A 55 0.42 -6.33 12.19
CA LEU A 55 -0.19 -6.77 10.94
C LEU A 55 0.85 -7.34 9.97
N LEU A 56 1.96 -6.62 9.73
CA LEU A 56 3.03 -7.10 8.85
C LEU A 56 3.61 -8.45 9.34
N SER A 57 3.74 -8.63 10.64
CA SER A 57 4.21 -9.90 11.22
C SER A 57 3.18 -11.03 11.03
N GLU A 58 1.90 -10.77 11.28
CA GLU A 58 0.80 -11.74 11.14
C GLU A 58 0.63 -12.23 9.69
N VAL A 59 0.89 -11.36 8.70
CA VAL A 59 0.81 -11.72 7.29
C VAL A 59 2.14 -12.24 6.71
N GLY A 60 3.12 -12.58 7.57
CA GLY A 60 4.39 -13.19 7.15
C GLY A 60 5.43 -12.23 6.55
N LEU A 61 5.27 -10.91 6.74
CA LEU A 61 6.18 -9.87 6.26
C LEU A 61 7.04 -9.25 7.37
N GLY A 62 7.02 -9.82 8.58
CA GLY A 62 7.67 -9.25 9.76
C GLY A 62 9.14 -9.60 9.94
N GLU A 63 9.69 -10.62 9.25
CA GLU A 63 11.04 -11.13 9.54
C GLU A 63 12.13 -10.07 9.39
N ARG A 64 12.19 -9.40 8.25
CA ARG A 64 13.17 -8.35 7.99
C ARG A 64 12.90 -7.10 8.81
N LEU A 65 11.62 -6.74 9.00
CA LEU A 65 11.20 -5.65 9.86
C LEU A 65 11.68 -5.84 11.32
N GLN A 66 11.56 -7.05 11.86
CA GLN A 66 12.02 -7.36 13.23
C GLN A 66 13.56 -7.30 13.35
N ARG A 67 14.29 -7.70 12.30
CA ARG A 67 15.76 -7.70 12.29
C ARG A 67 16.36 -6.32 12.09
N GLU A 68 15.75 -5.47 11.25
CA GLU A 68 16.34 -4.20 10.80
C GLU A 68 15.59 -2.96 11.33
N GLY A 69 14.37 -3.14 11.83
CA GLY A 69 13.58 -2.05 12.40
C GLY A 69 14.14 -1.57 13.74
N MET A 70 14.12 -0.27 13.93
CA MET A 70 14.59 0.35 15.18
C MET A 70 13.37 0.75 16.02
N GLN A 71 13.21 0.11 17.17
CA GLN A 71 12.12 0.40 18.08
C GLN A 71 12.43 1.64 18.95
N HIS A 72 11.45 2.52 19.08
CA HIS A 72 11.53 3.72 19.90
C HIS A 72 10.34 3.79 20.86
N HIS A 73 10.64 4.06 22.13
CA HIS A 73 9.67 4.16 23.22
C HIS A 73 9.34 5.61 23.60
N GLY A 74 9.60 6.55 22.71
CA GLY A 74 9.29 7.95 22.92
C GLY A 74 10.07 8.88 21.99
N PHE A 75 9.81 10.18 22.10
CA PHE A 75 10.53 11.23 21.40
C PHE A 75 10.70 12.46 22.29
N GLU A 76 11.59 13.34 21.91
CA GLU A 76 11.86 14.58 22.60
C GLU A 76 11.46 15.78 21.74
N ILE A 77 10.59 16.64 22.30
CA ILE A 77 10.25 17.93 21.69
C ILE A 77 11.24 18.96 22.23
N ARG A 78 11.89 19.69 21.34
CA ARG A 78 12.81 20.77 21.69
C ARG A 78 12.29 22.10 21.14
N PHE A 79 12.21 23.10 22.02
CA PHE A 79 11.80 24.44 21.64
C PHE A 79 12.54 25.48 22.50
N GLY A 80 13.24 26.38 21.85
CA GLY A 80 14.16 27.32 22.53
C GLY A 80 15.22 26.53 23.30
N SER A 81 15.43 26.88 24.59
CA SER A 81 16.35 26.20 25.49
C SER A 81 15.73 25.06 26.31
N ARG A 82 14.46 24.73 26.02
CA ARG A 82 13.71 23.71 26.76
C ARG A 82 13.60 22.43 25.94
N SER A 83 13.60 21.29 26.63
CA SER A 83 13.23 20.01 26.03
C SER A 83 12.15 19.34 26.87
N HIS A 84 11.29 18.58 26.21
CA HIS A 84 10.24 17.79 26.84
C HIS A 84 10.21 16.41 26.20
N ARG A 85 10.39 15.38 27.02
CA ARG A 85 10.30 14.00 26.56
C ARG A 85 8.88 13.50 26.67
N ILE A 86 8.38 12.93 25.58
CA ILE A 86 7.14 12.15 25.54
C ILE A 86 7.54 10.67 25.64
N ASN A 87 7.12 10.01 26.70
CA ASN A 87 7.36 8.59 26.92
C ASN A 87 6.14 7.79 26.44
N PHE A 88 6.32 6.95 25.43
CA PHE A 88 5.22 6.15 24.90
C PHE A 88 4.79 5.04 25.86
N ASP A 89 5.72 4.42 26.59
CA ASP A 89 5.39 3.33 27.49
C ASP A 89 4.38 3.74 28.57
N GLU A 90 4.50 5.00 29.06
CA GLU A 90 3.58 5.55 30.06
C GLU A 90 2.18 5.92 29.46
N LEU A 91 2.12 6.20 28.15
CA LEU A 91 0.91 6.70 27.50
C LEU A 91 0.14 5.61 26.73
N THR A 92 0.77 4.49 26.43
CA THR A 92 0.23 3.49 25.49
C THR A 92 0.32 2.05 25.98
N ASP A 93 0.48 1.81 27.27
CA ASP A 93 0.67 0.48 27.86
C ASP A 93 1.86 -0.28 27.21
N GLY A 94 3.00 0.40 27.06
CA GLY A 94 4.24 -0.17 26.52
C GLY A 94 4.33 -0.29 25.00
N LYS A 95 3.39 0.31 24.24
CA LYS A 95 3.48 0.31 22.77
C LYS A 95 4.42 1.40 22.29
N GLY A 96 5.43 0.98 21.53
CA GLY A 96 6.37 1.88 20.87
C GLY A 96 6.01 2.18 19.41
N ILE A 97 6.92 2.87 18.76
CA ILE A 97 6.95 3.00 17.30
C ILE A 97 8.19 2.29 16.77
N THR A 98 8.12 1.83 15.53
CA THR A 98 9.28 1.22 14.85
C THR A 98 9.67 2.06 13.66
N VAL A 99 10.92 2.50 13.62
CA VAL A 99 11.50 3.16 12.45
C VAL A 99 11.98 2.08 11.49
N TYR A 100 11.29 1.98 10.36
CA TYR A 100 11.62 1.09 9.25
C TYR A 100 11.16 1.75 7.96
N GLY A 101 12.07 1.97 7.03
CA GLY A 101 11.76 2.77 5.83
C GLY A 101 10.54 2.24 5.06
N GLN A 102 9.63 3.12 4.68
CA GLN A 102 8.45 2.73 3.90
C GLN A 102 8.83 1.99 2.61
N GLN A 103 9.94 2.39 1.97
CA GLN A 103 10.46 1.71 0.78
C GLN A 103 10.89 0.27 1.07
N GLU A 104 11.34 -0.03 2.28
CA GLU A 104 11.71 -1.41 2.67
C GLU A 104 10.47 -2.28 2.84
N VAL A 105 9.41 -1.74 3.46
CA VAL A 105 8.09 -2.42 3.52
C VAL A 105 7.58 -2.73 2.11
N VAL A 106 7.68 -1.76 1.19
CA VAL A 106 7.24 -1.93 -0.21
C VAL A 106 8.05 -3.02 -0.92
N LYS A 107 9.38 -3.04 -0.77
CA LYS A 107 10.24 -4.09 -1.32
C LYS A 107 9.85 -5.48 -0.81
N ASP A 108 9.64 -5.60 0.50
CA ASP A 108 9.29 -6.87 1.13
C ASP A 108 7.96 -7.41 0.60
N ILE A 109 6.95 -6.54 0.44
CA ILE A 109 5.65 -6.95 -0.09
C ILE A 109 5.74 -7.30 -1.58
N ILE A 110 6.43 -6.50 -2.40
CA ILE A 110 6.62 -6.79 -3.83
C ILE A 110 7.31 -8.15 -3.99
N ALA A 111 8.39 -8.41 -3.26
CA ALA A 111 9.11 -9.67 -3.30
C ALA A 111 8.19 -10.85 -2.94
N ALA A 112 7.44 -10.74 -1.85
CA ALA A 112 6.50 -11.77 -1.42
C ALA A 112 5.39 -12.02 -2.47
N ARG A 113 4.81 -10.96 -3.02
CA ARG A 113 3.75 -11.08 -4.03
C ARG A 113 4.25 -11.71 -5.33
N LEU A 114 5.38 -11.27 -5.86
CA LEU A 114 5.95 -11.83 -7.09
C LEU A 114 6.38 -13.28 -6.90
N THR A 115 6.97 -13.64 -5.75
CA THR A 115 7.33 -15.02 -5.42
C THR A 115 6.09 -15.94 -5.37
N ALA A 116 4.97 -15.41 -4.89
CA ALA A 116 3.70 -16.13 -4.84
C ALA A 116 2.90 -16.09 -6.18
N GLY A 117 3.50 -15.61 -7.28
CA GLY A 117 2.85 -15.52 -8.59
C GLY A 117 1.85 -14.36 -8.71
N GLY A 118 1.88 -13.39 -7.79
CA GLY A 118 0.99 -12.23 -7.82
C GLY A 118 1.22 -11.34 -9.02
N GLN A 119 0.13 -10.78 -9.55
CA GLN A 119 0.16 -9.94 -10.74
C GLN A 119 0.27 -8.46 -10.36
N ILE A 120 1.41 -7.85 -10.67
CA ILE A 120 1.66 -6.42 -10.51
C ILE A 120 2.14 -5.90 -11.87
N SER A 121 1.33 -5.03 -12.50
CA SER A 121 1.69 -4.35 -13.74
C SER A 121 2.25 -2.97 -13.40
N PHE A 122 3.53 -2.78 -13.67
CA PHE A 122 4.21 -1.48 -13.53
C PHE A 122 4.17 -0.71 -14.84
N GLU A 123 4.39 0.60 -14.76
CA GLU A 123 4.46 1.52 -15.91
C GLU A 123 3.15 1.54 -16.72
N VAL A 124 2.02 1.34 -16.04
CA VAL A 124 0.72 1.51 -16.68
C VAL A 124 0.38 3.00 -16.82
N ASP A 125 -0.23 3.38 -17.93
CA ASP A 125 -0.64 4.74 -18.23
C ASP A 125 -2.13 4.81 -18.57
N LYS A 126 -2.68 6.03 -18.61
CA LYS A 126 -4.08 6.32 -18.98
C LYS A 126 -5.11 5.42 -18.29
N VAL A 127 -4.90 5.13 -17.01
CA VAL A 127 -5.85 4.32 -16.23
C VAL A 127 -7.19 5.03 -16.13
N SER A 128 -8.28 4.33 -16.46
CA SER A 128 -9.66 4.79 -16.32
C SER A 128 -10.55 3.70 -15.74
N ILE A 129 -11.50 4.10 -14.89
CA ILE A 129 -12.44 3.21 -14.21
C ILE A 129 -13.80 3.37 -14.89
N HIS A 130 -14.44 2.26 -15.19
CA HIS A 130 -15.73 2.19 -15.87
C HIS A 130 -16.69 1.31 -15.09
N ASP A 131 -17.98 1.64 -15.19
CA ASP A 131 -19.08 0.86 -14.65
C ASP A 131 -18.97 0.47 -13.17
N GLN A 132 -18.33 1.33 -12.37
CA GLN A 132 -18.02 1.08 -10.95
C GLN A 132 -19.24 0.85 -10.05
N LEU A 133 -20.44 1.18 -10.51
CA LEU A 133 -21.71 0.93 -9.81
C LEU A 133 -22.49 -0.25 -10.38
N SER A 134 -21.94 -0.94 -11.38
CA SER A 134 -22.56 -2.14 -12.00
C SER A 134 -22.02 -3.42 -11.39
N GLU A 135 -22.59 -4.56 -11.80
CA GLU A 135 -22.08 -5.89 -11.44
C GLU A 135 -20.83 -6.31 -12.24
N GLN A 136 -20.42 -5.50 -13.23
CA GLN A 136 -19.28 -5.79 -14.11
C GLN A 136 -18.37 -4.58 -14.28
N PRO A 137 -17.76 -4.07 -13.19
CA PRO A 137 -16.83 -2.96 -13.27
C PRO A 137 -15.55 -3.39 -14.00
N PHE A 138 -14.91 -2.45 -14.68
CA PHE A 138 -13.63 -2.71 -15.34
C PHE A 138 -12.70 -1.52 -15.34
N ILE A 139 -11.43 -1.80 -15.55
CA ILE A 139 -10.37 -0.80 -15.67
C ILE A 139 -9.79 -0.89 -17.07
N GLU A 140 -9.68 0.25 -17.76
CA GLU A 140 -8.91 0.38 -18.99
C GLU A 140 -7.59 1.07 -18.68
N TYR A 141 -6.51 0.62 -19.32
CA TYR A 141 -5.17 1.19 -19.15
C TYR A 141 -4.29 0.91 -20.37
N LEU A 142 -3.22 1.67 -20.52
CA LEU A 142 -2.14 1.39 -21.46
C LEU A 142 -1.00 0.67 -20.76
N LEU A 143 -0.46 -0.36 -21.40
CA LEU A 143 0.78 -1.02 -21.00
C LEU A 143 1.63 -1.22 -22.25
N ALA A 144 2.86 -0.73 -22.23
CA ALA A 144 3.76 -0.76 -23.38
C ALA A 144 3.16 -0.19 -24.69
N GLY A 145 2.26 0.79 -24.57
CA GLY A 145 1.58 1.44 -25.71
C GLY A 145 0.33 0.70 -26.22
N GLU A 146 0.00 -0.46 -25.66
CA GLU A 146 -1.18 -1.23 -26.01
C GLU A 146 -2.33 -0.99 -25.02
N ASN A 147 -3.57 -0.97 -25.54
CA ASN A 147 -4.76 -0.86 -24.71
C ASN A 147 -5.11 -2.20 -24.08
N HIS A 148 -5.31 -2.18 -22.77
CA HIS A 148 -5.75 -3.33 -21.99
C HIS A 148 -7.06 -3.05 -21.28
N LYS A 149 -7.84 -4.11 -21.08
CA LYS A 149 -9.06 -4.10 -20.26
C LYS A 149 -8.96 -5.18 -19.19
N LEU A 150 -9.15 -4.78 -17.93
CA LEU A 150 -9.23 -5.65 -16.77
C LEU A 150 -10.65 -5.64 -16.22
N ASN A 151 -11.39 -6.73 -16.42
CA ASN A 151 -12.70 -6.91 -15.78
C ASN A 151 -12.48 -7.34 -14.32
N CYS A 152 -13.25 -6.78 -13.42
CA CYS A 152 -13.12 -7.01 -11.98
C CYS A 152 -14.50 -7.27 -11.36
N ASP A 153 -14.54 -7.98 -10.24
CA ASP A 153 -15.72 -7.99 -9.37
C ASP A 153 -15.71 -6.73 -8.48
N PHE A 154 -14.51 -6.30 -8.06
CA PHE A 154 -14.30 -5.09 -7.27
C PHE A 154 -13.11 -4.28 -7.78
N ILE A 155 -13.20 -2.94 -7.68
CA ILE A 155 -12.09 -2.02 -7.96
C ILE A 155 -11.75 -1.24 -6.69
N ILE A 156 -10.47 -1.23 -6.31
CA ILE A 156 -10.00 -0.56 -5.11
C ILE A 156 -8.93 0.48 -5.48
N GLY A 157 -9.21 1.75 -5.14
CA GLY A 157 -8.29 2.86 -5.34
C GLY A 157 -7.30 2.99 -4.18
N CYS A 158 -6.02 2.73 -4.46
CA CYS A 158 -4.88 2.92 -3.55
C CYS A 158 -3.84 3.89 -4.13
N ASP A 159 -4.25 4.75 -5.05
CA ASP A 159 -3.43 5.68 -5.83
C ASP A 159 -3.19 7.04 -5.17
N GLY A 160 -3.56 7.14 -3.88
CA GLY A 160 -3.31 8.28 -3.04
C GLY A 160 -4.24 9.47 -3.29
N PHE A 161 -3.99 10.58 -2.60
CA PHE A 161 -4.88 11.75 -2.60
C PHE A 161 -5.08 12.36 -3.99
N HIS A 162 -4.06 12.36 -4.84
CA HIS A 162 -4.10 12.93 -6.19
C HIS A 162 -4.43 11.90 -7.27
N GLY A 163 -4.73 10.66 -6.88
CA GLY A 163 -5.05 9.58 -7.78
C GLY A 163 -6.34 9.78 -8.57
N ILE A 164 -6.54 8.96 -9.58
CA ILE A 164 -7.74 9.04 -10.44
C ILE A 164 -8.95 8.46 -9.73
N SER A 165 -8.75 7.45 -8.87
CA SER A 165 -9.82 6.72 -8.20
C SER A 165 -10.76 7.62 -7.41
N ARG A 166 -10.21 8.59 -6.66
CA ARG A 166 -11.03 9.55 -5.92
C ARG A 166 -11.94 10.39 -6.81
N LYS A 167 -11.50 10.70 -8.03
CA LYS A 167 -12.25 11.55 -8.98
C LYS A 167 -13.43 10.81 -9.61
N THR A 168 -13.42 9.49 -9.60
CA THR A 168 -14.50 8.65 -10.17
C THR A 168 -15.61 8.37 -9.17
N ILE A 169 -15.43 8.67 -7.90
CA ILE A 169 -16.47 8.50 -6.88
C ILE A 169 -17.58 9.53 -7.14
N PRO A 170 -18.84 9.11 -7.25
CA PRO A 170 -19.96 10.02 -7.48
C PRO A 170 -20.06 11.09 -6.39
N LYS A 171 -20.33 12.35 -6.77
CA LYS A 171 -20.37 13.50 -5.86
C LYS A 171 -21.40 13.38 -4.74
N ASN A 172 -22.43 12.57 -4.91
CA ASN A 172 -23.44 12.29 -3.90
C ASN A 172 -23.01 11.24 -2.85
N VAL A 173 -21.85 10.62 -3.03
CA VAL A 173 -21.30 9.59 -2.11
C VAL A 173 -20.24 10.18 -1.20
N ILE A 174 -19.56 11.24 -1.65
CA ILE A 174 -18.57 11.97 -0.84
C ILE A 174 -19.12 13.34 -0.50
N SER A 175 -19.27 13.64 0.76
CA SER A 175 -19.56 14.98 1.29
C SER A 175 -18.25 15.73 1.58
#